data_89f793a8ffb4a23c15cc1cfadedc13fb
#
_entry.id   89f793a8ffb4a23c15cc1cfadedc13fb
#
_cell.length_a   1.000
_cell.length_b   1.000
_cell.length_c   1.000
_cell.angle_alpha   90.00
_cell.angle_beta   90.00
_cell.angle_gamma   90.00
#
_symmetry.space_group_name_H-M   'P 1'
#
loop_
_entity.id
_entity.type
_entity.pdbx_description
1 polymer ?
#
loop_
_entity_poly.entity_id
_entity_poly.type
_entity_poly.pdbx_seq_one_letter_code
_entity_poly.pdbx_strand_id
1 'polypeptide(L)'
;NDVVYESGLAAGSAAAGNGEFAYGTFTVSDADGLDDIDSVTINGTTTAIGSLVGSTFSGASGTLTVTSYDSVTGIAEYTYELTKATTDVDLVTETDVFTLMANDGTADSAQAKITIEITDDIPNAVDDTNSIAEGTASVTGNVLTNDLHANTQPGADTPTSFVSWASTSATYGTFTNTGSGGYKYELDNKNADVQGLDDGETLEETFTYTMKDADGDEDTATLKITITGTNDVPGLTVDPDAGGGGEGAHDRQECP
;
A
#
# COMPACT_ATOMS: atom_id res chain seq x y z
N ASN A 1 -25.23 11.85 -0.16
CA ASN A 1 -24.59 10.59 -0.55
C ASN A 1 -23.95 10.00 0.69
N ASP A 2 -24.33 8.78 0.96
CA ASP A 2 -23.78 8.01 2.06
C ASP A 2 -22.53 7.31 1.53
N VAL A 3 -21.36 7.84 1.88
CA VAL A 3 -20.06 7.33 1.46
C VAL A 3 -19.30 6.87 2.69
N VAL A 4 -18.69 5.72 2.62
CA VAL A 4 -17.75 5.19 3.59
C VAL A 4 -16.41 4.88 2.92
N TYR A 5 -15.36 4.77 3.71
CA TYR A 5 -14.00 4.56 3.27
C TYR A 5 -13.43 3.31 3.95
N GLU A 6 -12.88 2.41 3.20
CA GLU A 6 -12.19 1.22 3.71
C GLU A 6 -10.97 1.59 4.55
N SER A 7 -10.36 2.73 4.24
CA SER A 7 -9.28 3.31 5.05
C SER A 7 -9.66 3.52 6.53
N GLY A 8 -10.97 3.62 6.85
CA GLY A 8 -11.48 3.69 8.22
C GLY A 8 -11.50 2.35 8.97
N LEU A 9 -11.47 1.22 8.26
CA LEU A 9 -11.42 -0.11 8.87
C LEU A 9 -10.19 -0.28 9.77
N ALA A 10 -10.24 -1.22 10.69
CA ALA A 10 -9.17 -1.44 11.68
C ALA A 10 -7.78 -1.67 11.07
N ALA A 11 -7.70 -2.26 9.88
CA ALA A 11 -6.47 -2.44 9.12
C ALA A 11 -6.21 -1.31 8.11
N GLY A 12 -7.18 -0.42 7.87
CA GLY A 12 -7.12 0.62 6.85
C GLY A 12 -6.12 1.73 7.15
N SER A 13 -5.77 2.48 6.12
CA SER A 13 -4.75 3.53 6.15
C SER A 13 -5.07 4.68 7.11
N ALA A 14 -6.36 4.89 7.44
CA ALA A 14 -6.86 5.97 8.31
C ALA A 14 -7.79 5.45 9.44
N ALA A 15 -7.50 4.29 10.00
CA ALA A 15 -8.32 3.58 11.00
C ALA A 15 -8.76 4.40 12.24
N ALA A 16 -8.10 5.52 12.54
CA ALA A 16 -8.50 6.43 13.63
C ALA A 16 -9.57 7.47 13.22
N GLY A 17 -9.99 7.48 11.95
CA GLY A 17 -10.74 8.57 11.35
C GLY A 17 -12.25 8.41 11.29
N ASN A 18 -12.84 7.31 11.73
CA ASN A 18 -14.26 6.97 11.58
C ASN A 18 -14.79 7.01 10.13
N GLY A 19 -13.93 6.77 9.14
CA GLY A 19 -14.31 6.74 7.71
C GLY A 19 -15.25 5.60 7.37
N GLU A 20 -15.30 4.56 8.19
CA GLU A 20 -16.16 3.39 8.07
C GLU A 20 -17.63 3.66 8.40
N PHE A 21 -17.99 4.85 8.89
CA PHE A 21 -19.36 5.20 9.26
C PHE A 21 -20.01 6.17 8.28
N ALA A 22 -21.25 5.89 7.90
CA ALA A 22 -22.16 6.82 7.23
C ALA A 22 -23.44 7.02 8.04
N TYR A 23 -24.09 8.18 7.84
CA TYR A 23 -25.28 8.57 8.57
C TYR A 23 -26.32 9.10 7.57
N GLY A 24 -27.56 8.68 7.71
CA GLY A 24 -28.60 9.12 6.80
C GLY A 24 -30.00 9.00 7.39
N THR A 25 -30.98 9.29 6.55
CA THR A 25 -32.40 9.20 6.92
C THR A 25 -33.20 8.53 5.83
N PHE A 26 -34.30 7.89 6.23
CA PHE A 26 -35.39 7.53 5.34
C PHE A 26 -36.73 7.97 5.94
N THR A 27 -37.75 8.17 5.10
CA THR A 27 -39.06 8.60 5.56
C THR A 27 -40.10 7.54 5.23
N VAL A 28 -40.87 7.15 6.22
CA VAL A 28 -42.09 6.34 6.07
C VAL A 28 -43.27 7.30 6.02
N SER A 29 -44.18 7.09 5.09
CA SER A 29 -45.40 7.91 4.96
C SER A 29 -46.60 7.06 4.58
N ASP A 30 -47.74 7.41 5.10
CA ASP A 30 -49.03 6.85 4.73
C ASP A 30 -50.07 7.97 4.54
N ALA A 31 -50.99 7.79 3.57
CA ALA A 31 -52.02 8.79 3.27
C ALA A 31 -53.12 8.86 4.35
N ASP A 32 -53.33 7.75 5.03
CA ASP A 32 -54.35 7.61 6.07
C ASP A 32 -53.78 7.96 7.48
N GLY A 33 -52.45 8.07 7.57
CA GLY A 33 -51.72 8.51 8.77
C GLY A 33 -50.57 7.57 9.16
N LEU A 34 -49.59 8.11 9.93
CA LEU A 34 -48.44 7.33 10.38
C LEU A 34 -48.79 6.30 11.47
N ASP A 35 -49.95 6.42 12.11
CA ASP A 35 -50.47 5.49 13.11
C ASP A 35 -50.95 4.18 12.48
N ASP A 36 -51.19 4.13 11.18
CA ASP A 36 -51.52 2.91 10.46
C ASP A 36 -50.30 2.10 10.03
N ILE A 37 -49.09 2.66 10.10
CA ILE A 37 -47.87 1.90 9.78
C ILE A 37 -47.61 0.81 10.82
N ASP A 38 -47.66 -0.45 10.40
CA ASP A 38 -47.42 -1.63 11.24
C ASP A 38 -45.93 -2.00 11.31
N SER A 39 -45.26 -2.02 10.14
CA SER A 39 -43.88 -2.52 10.08
C SER A 39 -43.07 -1.94 8.94
N VAL A 40 -41.73 -2.10 9.05
CA VAL A 40 -40.75 -1.83 7.98
C VAL A 40 -39.93 -3.08 7.73
N THR A 41 -39.80 -3.44 6.47
CA THR A 41 -38.94 -4.54 6.01
C THR A 41 -37.67 -3.96 5.38
N ILE A 42 -36.50 -4.32 5.94
CA ILE A 42 -35.19 -3.93 5.41
C ILE A 42 -34.40 -5.20 5.09
N ASN A 43 -33.91 -5.33 3.85
CA ASN A 43 -33.23 -6.54 3.33
C ASN A 43 -33.97 -7.85 3.68
N GLY A 44 -35.30 -7.84 3.54
CA GLY A 44 -36.15 -9.01 3.82
C GLY A 44 -36.39 -9.30 5.30
N THR A 45 -35.86 -8.51 6.22
CA THR A 45 -36.13 -8.61 7.66
C THR A 45 -37.21 -7.62 8.03
N THR A 46 -38.38 -8.11 8.44
CA THR A 46 -39.53 -7.29 8.87
C THR A 46 -39.46 -6.99 10.36
N THR A 47 -39.60 -5.71 10.70
CA THR A 47 -39.55 -5.20 12.07
C THR A 47 -40.79 -4.33 12.33
N ALA A 48 -41.54 -4.58 13.39
CA ALA A 48 -42.65 -3.73 13.79
C ALA A 48 -42.17 -2.29 14.02
N ILE A 49 -42.97 -1.28 13.63
CA ILE A 49 -42.56 0.14 13.70
C ILE A 49 -42.15 0.56 15.11
N GLY A 50 -42.84 0.06 16.16
CA GLY A 50 -42.51 0.33 17.56
C GLY A 50 -41.22 -0.30 18.07
N SER A 51 -40.61 -1.21 17.29
CA SER A 51 -39.34 -1.90 17.59
C SER A 51 -38.23 -1.55 16.62
N LEU A 52 -38.49 -0.61 15.69
CA LEU A 52 -37.56 -0.27 14.61
C LEU A 52 -36.26 0.36 15.14
N VAL A 53 -36.37 1.22 16.16
CA VAL A 53 -35.21 1.89 16.78
C VAL A 53 -34.33 0.86 17.51
N GLY A 54 -33.06 0.86 17.20
CA GLY A 54 -32.06 -0.10 17.70
C GLY A 54 -31.98 -1.40 16.90
N SER A 55 -32.83 -1.59 15.89
CA SER A 55 -32.73 -2.75 15.00
C SER A 55 -31.56 -2.62 14.05
N THR A 56 -30.89 -3.75 13.77
CA THR A 56 -29.74 -3.85 12.89
C THR A 56 -30.02 -4.74 11.70
N PHE A 57 -29.51 -4.36 10.54
CA PHE A 57 -29.72 -5.05 9.27
C PHE A 57 -28.38 -5.27 8.58
N SER A 58 -28.04 -6.52 8.27
CA SER A 58 -26.80 -6.85 7.59
C SER A 58 -26.91 -6.53 6.11
N GLY A 59 -25.90 -5.81 5.60
CA GLY A 59 -25.61 -5.61 4.19
C GLY A 59 -24.63 -6.64 3.66
N ALA A 60 -24.10 -6.38 2.46
CA ALA A 60 -23.05 -7.19 1.87
C ALA A 60 -21.70 -6.97 2.55
N SER A 61 -21.38 -5.73 2.92
CA SER A 61 -20.07 -5.34 3.46
C SER A 61 -20.14 -4.67 4.84
N GLY A 62 -21.35 -4.30 5.30
CA GLY A 62 -21.52 -3.61 6.57
C GLY A 62 -22.87 -3.85 7.23
N THR A 63 -23.17 -3.04 8.24
CA THR A 63 -24.38 -3.14 9.06
C THR A 63 -25.08 -1.80 9.16
N LEU A 64 -26.36 -1.75 8.83
CA LEU A 64 -27.22 -0.58 9.03
C LEU A 64 -27.97 -0.72 10.36
N THR A 65 -27.92 0.31 11.20
CA THR A 65 -28.63 0.40 12.48
C THR A 65 -29.58 1.58 12.46
N VAL A 66 -30.86 1.39 12.71
CA VAL A 66 -31.80 2.50 12.88
C VAL A 66 -31.63 3.10 14.28
N THR A 67 -31.28 4.39 14.32
CA THR A 67 -30.92 5.09 15.56
C THR A 67 -32.07 5.89 16.16
N SER A 68 -32.99 6.40 15.32
CA SER A 68 -34.18 7.09 15.79
C SER A 68 -35.36 6.91 14.81
N TYR A 69 -36.58 7.16 15.30
CA TYR A 69 -37.79 7.26 14.49
C TYR A 69 -38.73 8.29 15.12
N ASP A 70 -39.13 9.27 14.33
CA ASP A 70 -40.11 10.28 14.71
C ASP A 70 -41.49 9.90 14.17
N SER A 71 -42.39 9.47 15.04
CA SER A 71 -43.76 9.05 14.70
C SER A 71 -44.68 10.20 14.22
N VAL A 72 -44.24 11.47 14.31
CA VAL A 72 -45.00 12.61 13.84
C VAL A 72 -44.62 12.97 12.40
N THR A 73 -43.35 12.87 12.07
CA THR A 73 -42.83 13.19 10.73
C THR A 73 -42.57 11.98 9.86
N GLY A 74 -42.55 10.78 10.43
CA GLY A 74 -42.20 9.52 9.76
C GLY A 74 -40.72 9.38 9.43
N ILE A 75 -39.87 10.29 9.91
CA ILE A 75 -38.43 10.27 9.64
C ILE A 75 -37.74 9.27 10.58
N ALA A 76 -36.99 8.37 9.98
CA ALA A 76 -36.05 7.49 10.68
C ALA A 76 -34.61 7.90 10.34
N GLU A 77 -33.76 7.93 11.36
CA GLU A 77 -32.30 8.11 11.18
C GLU A 77 -31.61 6.76 11.28
N TYR A 78 -30.50 6.59 10.55
CA TYR A 78 -29.67 5.40 10.63
C TYR A 78 -28.19 5.73 10.64
N THR A 79 -27.42 4.80 11.17
CA THR A 79 -25.98 4.70 11.02
C THR A 79 -25.66 3.45 10.23
N TYR A 80 -24.78 3.55 9.25
CA TYR A 80 -24.15 2.40 8.61
C TYR A 80 -22.70 2.31 9.09
N GLU A 81 -22.23 1.08 9.35
CA GLU A 81 -20.86 0.76 9.70
C GLU A 81 -20.33 -0.25 8.69
N LEU A 82 -19.29 0.11 7.94
CA LEU A 82 -18.52 -0.81 7.11
C LEU A 82 -17.74 -1.75 8.03
N THR A 83 -17.81 -3.05 7.82
CA THR A 83 -17.22 -4.06 8.74
C THR A 83 -16.12 -4.88 8.09
N LYS A 84 -16.01 -4.83 6.78
CA LYS A 84 -14.97 -5.51 5.98
C LYS A 84 -14.73 -4.77 4.67
N ALA A 85 -13.52 -4.90 4.15
CA ALA A 85 -13.17 -4.46 2.82
C ALA A 85 -14.00 -5.20 1.74
N THR A 86 -14.19 -4.56 0.61
CA THR A 86 -14.80 -5.14 -0.59
C THR A 86 -13.69 -5.66 -1.51
N THR A 87 -14.03 -6.13 -2.66
CA THR A 87 -13.04 -6.48 -3.69
C THR A 87 -13.23 -5.49 -4.81
N ASP A 88 -12.22 -4.69 -5.09
CA ASP A 88 -12.28 -3.68 -6.13
C ASP A 88 -12.52 -4.30 -7.51
N VAL A 89 -13.33 -3.60 -8.28
CA VAL A 89 -13.58 -3.92 -9.69
C VAL A 89 -13.36 -2.66 -10.52
N ASP A 90 -12.32 -2.65 -11.30
CA ASP A 90 -11.92 -1.53 -12.16
C ASP A 90 -13.13 -0.79 -12.78
N LEU A 91 -13.24 0.51 -12.53
CA LEU A 91 -14.26 1.40 -13.06
C LEU A 91 -15.70 1.12 -12.56
N VAL A 92 -15.89 0.34 -11.52
CA VAL A 92 -17.18 0.12 -10.86
C VAL A 92 -17.17 0.80 -9.50
N THR A 93 -18.16 1.65 -9.24
CA THR A 93 -18.37 2.18 -7.88
C THR A 93 -18.95 1.08 -7.00
N GLU A 94 -18.23 0.70 -5.98
CA GLU A 94 -18.67 -0.31 -5.03
C GLU A 94 -19.75 0.22 -4.11
N THR A 95 -20.72 -0.62 -3.82
CA THR A 95 -21.88 -0.19 -3.03
C THR A 95 -22.43 -1.30 -2.16
N ASP A 96 -22.89 -0.93 -0.97
CA ASP A 96 -23.79 -1.76 -0.16
C ASP A 96 -25.22 -1.21 -0.28
N VAL A 97 -26.18 -2.07 -0.65
CA VAL A 97 -27.53 -1.66 -0.98
C VAL A 97 -28.53 -2.32 -0.04
N PHE A 98 -29.33 -1.49 0.63
CA PHE A 98 -30.44 -1.93 1.48
C PHE A 98 -31.77 -1.64 0.78
N THR A 99 -32.59 -2.66 0.64
CA THR A 99 -33.97 -2.53 0.13
C THR A 99 -34.92 -2.30 1.29
N LEU A 100 -35.85 -1.34 1.14
CA LEU A 100 -36.81 -0.95 2.17
C LEU A 100 -38.25 -1.05 1.65
N MET A 101 -39.15 -1.48 2.50
CA MET A 101 -40.60 -1.53 2.24
C MET A 101 -41.32 -1.28 3.56
N ALA A 102 -42.34 -0.44 3.57
CA ALA A 102 -43.25 -0.25 4.70
C ALA A 102 -44.56 -1.04 4.47
N ASN A 103 -45.21 -1.46 5.55
CA ASN A 103 -46.51 -2.16 5.52
C ASN A 103 -47.44 -1.54 6.57
N ASP A 104 -48.71 -1.31 6.20
CA ASP A 104 -49.79 -0.76 7.02
C ASP A 104 -50.67 -1.84 7.67
N GLY A 105 -50.22 -3.11 7.62
CA GLY A 105 -51.02 -4.27 8.05
C GLY A 105 -51.92 -4.84 6.96
N THR A 106 -52.06 -4.16 5.80
CA THR A 106 -52.95 -4.55 4.69
C THR A 106 -52.19 -4.60 3.37
N ALA A 107 -51.29 -3.65 3.10
CA ALA A 107 -50.58 -3.48 1.84
C ALA A 107 -49.11 -3.08 2.08
N ASP A 108 -48.28 -3.45 1.11
CA ASP A 108 -46.87 -3.03 1.10
C ASP A 108 -46.71 -1.76 0.27
N SER A 109 -45.81 -0.89 0.69
CA SER A 109 -45.35 0.25 -0.13
C SER A 109 -44.57 -0.22 -1.35
N ALA A 110 -44.31 0.69 -2.30
CA ALA A 110 -43.27 0.48 -3.29
C ALA A 110 -41.89 0.30 -2.59
N GLN A 111 -41.04 -0.53 -3.18
CA GLN A 111 -39.68 -0.73 -2.67
C GLN A 111 -38.85 0.52 -2.88
N ALA A 112 -38.17 0.96 -1.79
CA ALA A 112 -37.14 1.99 -1.80
C ALA A 112 -35.75 1.36 -1.59
N LYS A 113 -34.70 2.17 -1.76
CA LYS A 113 -33.30 1.73 -1.54
C LYS A 113 -32.51 2.78 -0.80
N ILE A 114 -31.66 2.35 0.12
CA ILE A 114 -30.50 3.08 0.61
C ILE A 114 -29.30 2.49 -0.10
N THR A 115 -28.44 3.34 -0.65
CA THR A 115 -27.19 2.94 -1.31
C THR A 115 -26.05 3.63 -0.59
N ILE A 116 -25.13 2.85 -0.05
CA ILE A 116 -23.89 3.31 0.56
C ILE A 116 -22.78 3.09 -0.46
N GLU A 117 -22.10 4.16 -0.86
CA GLU A 117 -20.91 4.08 -1.72
C GLU A 117 -19.69 3.72 -0.84
N ILE A 118 -18.85 2.81 -1.32
CA ILE A 118 -17.65 2.36 -0.61
C ILE A 118 -16.44 2.84 -1.44
N THR A 119 -15.53 3.51 -0.76
CA THR A 119 -14.26 3.96 -1.36
C THR A 119 -13.14 3.07 -0.86
N ASP A 120 -12.40 2.54 -1.79
CA ASP A 120 -11.30 1.63 -1.60
C ASP A 120 -10.11 2.24 -0.83
N ASP A 121 -9.29 1.40 -0.19
CA ASP A 121 -8.06 1.74 0.54
C ASP A 121 -6.84 1.16 -0.16
N ILE A 122 -6.27 1.92 -1.07
CA ILE A 122 -5.11 1.54 -1.89
C ILE A 122 -3.84 1.28 -1.07
N PRO A 123 -2.91 0.43 -1.54
CA PRO A 123 -1.66 0.13 -0.85
C PRO A 123 -0.72 1.34 -0.83
N ASN A 124 0.29 1.33 0.06
CA ASN A 124 1.26 2.40 0.21
C ASN A 124 2.68 1.86 0.11
N ALA A 125 3.30 2.02 -1.05
CA ALA A 125 4.71 1.73 -1.25
C ALA A 125 5.58 2.89 -0.72
N VAL A 126 6.58 2.57 0.10
CA VAL A 126 7.47 3.55 0.75
C VAL A 126 8.90 3.35 0.30
N ASP A 127 9.56 4.43 -0.10
CA ASP A 127 10.96 4.39 -0.52
C ASP A 127 11.88 3.73 0.51
N ASP A 128 12.75 2.84 0.01
CA ASP A 128 13.74 2.10 0.78
C ASP A 128 15.14 2.67 0.61
N THR A 129 15.95 2.50 1.63
CA THR A 129 17.38 2.81 1.57
C THR A 129 18.22 1.65 2.11
N ASN A 130 19.36 1.42 1.47
CA ASN A 130 20.39 0.53 1.97
C ASN A 130 21.77 1.10 1.64
N SER A 131 22.82 0.54 2.23
CA SER A 131 24.18 0.99 1.97
C SER A 131 25.17 -0.18 1.94
N ILE A 132 26.23 0.00 1.17
CA ILE A 132 27.33 -0.94 1.07
C ILE A 132 28.65 -0.17 1.00
N ALA A 133 29.62 -0.55 1.81
CA ALA A 133 30.96 0.03 1.73
C ALA A 133 31.78 -0.67 0.64
N GLU A 134 32.66 0.08 -0.02
CA GLU A 134 33.70 -0.46 -0.88
C GLU A 134 34.47 -1.59 -0.16
N GLY A 135 34.88 -2.60 -0.90
CA GLY A 135 35.50 -3.80 -0.35
C GLY A 135 34.52 -4.82 0.23
N THR A 136 33.26 -4.44 0.47
CA THR A 136 32.19 -5.39 0.88
C THR A 136 31.65 -6.14 -0.32
N ALA A 137 31.35 -7.44 -0.16
CA ALA A 137 30.92 -8.27 -1.28
C ALA A 137 29.46 -8.06 -1.66
N SER A 138 28.55 -7.95 -0.70
CA SER A 138 27.12 -7.83 -0.98
C SER A 138 26.31 -7.31 0.20
N VAL A 139 25.11 -6.79 -0.13
CA VAL A 139 24.06 -6.43 0.83
C VAL A 139 22.74 -7.06 0.37
N THR A 140 21.85 -7.34 1.33
CA THR A 140 20.52 -7.92 1.08
C THR A 140 19.45 -7.13 1.82
N GLY A 141 18.22 -7.27 1.40
CA GLY A 141 17.06 -6.67 2.06
C GLY A 141 15.74 -7.17 1.47
N ASN A 142 14.65 -6.58 1.93
CA ASN A 142 13.32 -6.79 1.40
C ASN A 142 12.58 -5.46 1.43
N VAL A 143 12.07 -5.02 0.29
CA VAL A 143 11.44 -3.70 0.11
C VAL A 143 10.03 -3.61 0.68
N LEU A 144 9.35 -4.73 0.96
CA LEU A 144 8.00 -4.71 1.54
C LEU A 144 7.99 -4.51 3.07
N THR A 145 9.14 -4.34 3.72
CA THR A 145 9.21 -4.32 5.19
C THR A 145 8.74 -3.01 5.81
N ASN A 146 8.80 -1.91 5.08
CA ASN A 146 8.38 -0.57 5.47
C ASN A 146 7.12 -0.09 4.75
N ASP A 147 6.55 -0.90 3.83
CA ASP A 147 5.34 -0.61 3.08
C ASP A 147 4.10 -0.80 3.96
N LEU A 148 4.00 0.06 4.96
CA LEU A 148 2.94 0.06 5.95
C LEU A 148 2.43 1.49 6.13
N HIS A 149 1.13 1.63 6.31
CA HIS A 149 0.54 2.91 6.68
C HIS A 149 0.96 3.36 8.10
N ALA A 150 0.62 4.58 8.47
CA ALA A 150 1.00 5.17 9.76
C ALA A 150 0.53 4.35 10.99
N ASN A 151 -0.51 3.54 10.84
CA ASN A 151 -1.01 2.61 11.86
C ASN A 151 -0.25 1.27 11.92
N THR A 152 0.84 1.13 11.14
CA THR A 152 1.63 -0.10 10.99
C THR A 152 0.89 -1.28 10.35
N GLN A 153 -0.19 -1.02 9.61
CA GLN A 153 -0.95 -2.01 8.86
C GLN A 153 -0.71 -1.82 7.34
N PRO A 154 -0.83 -2.89 6.55
CA PRO A 154 -0.57 -2.83 5.10
C PRO A 154 -1.73 -2.22 4.29
N GLY A 155 -2.85 -1.86 4.89
CA GLY A 155 -4.09 -1.41 4.27
C GLY A 155 -5.27 -2.30 4.65
N ALA A 156 -6.49 -1.92 4.24
CA ALA A 156 -7.70 -2.70 4.48
C ALA A 156 -7.70 -4.00 3.66
N ASP A 157 -7.11 -3.97 2.46
CA ASP A 157 -7.05 -5.08 1.51
C ASP A 157 -5.77 -5.89 1.67
N THR A 158 -5.79 -6.78 2.63
CA THR A 158 -4.66 -7.65 2.98
C THR A 158 -4.76 -9.04 2.36
N PRO A 159 -3.63 -9.68 2.02
CA PRO A 159 -2.23 -9.26 2.17
C PRO A 159 -1.73 -8.43 0.99
N THR A 160 -0.78 -7.52 1.26
CA THR A 160 0.01 -6.90 0.19
C THR A 160 1.06 -7.87 -0.36
N SER A 161 1.47 -7.70 -1.59
CA SER A 161 2.41 -8.57 -2.28
C SER A 161 3.31 -7.82 -3.26
N PHE A 162 4.52 -8.33 -3.45
CA PHE A 162 5.45 -7.84 -4.47
C PHE A 162 5.00 -8.26 -5.86
N VAL A 163 5.00 -7.32 -6.80
CA VAL A 163 4.67 -7.57 -8.21
C VAL A 163 5.95 -7.73 -9.04
N SER A 164 6.78 -6.69 -9.13
CA SER A 164 7.93 -6.69 -10.01
C SER A 164 8.96 -5.61 -9.67
N TRP A 165 10.18 -5.79 -10.18
CA TRP A 165 11.17 -4.73 -10.36
C TRP A 165 11.02 -4.16 -11.78
N ALA A 166 11.02 -2.85 -11.92
CA ALA A 166 11.00 -2.19 -13.24
C ALA A 166 12.28 -2.49 -14.04
N SER A 167 13.42 -2.58 -13.34
CA SER A 167 14.71 -3.00 -13.88
C SER A 167 15.56 -3.59 -12.76
N THR A 168 16.39 -4.58 -13.12
CA THR A 168 17.44 -5.13 -12.24
C THR A 168 18.84 -4.82 -12.79
N SER A 169 18.94 -3.93 -13.79
CA SER A 169 20.24 -3.48 -14.32
C SER A 169 20.92 -2.56 -13.32
N ALA A 170 22.16 -2.90 -12.95
CA ALA A 170 23.02 -2.13 -12.08
C ALA A 170 24.24 -1.62 -12.85
N THR A 171 24.80 -0.48 -12.41
CA THR A 171 25.99 0.15 -13.00
C THR A 171 27.26 -0.29 -12.30
N TYR A 172 27.20 -0.41 -10.98
CA TYR A 172 28.37 -0.66 -10.12
C TYR A 172 28.39 -2.05 -9.52
N GLY A 173 27.47 -2.93 -9.95
CA GLY A 173 27.37 -4.28 -9.38
C GLY A 173 26.39 -5.18 -10.11
N THR A 174 25.86 -6.15 -9.38
CA THR A 174 24.84 -7.08 -9.85
C THR A 174 23.67 -7.11 -8.87
N PHE A 175 22.48 -6.79 -9.38
CA PHE A 175 21.24 -6.85 -8.61
C PHE A 175 20.53 -8.18 -8.91
N THR A 176 20.15 -8.91 -7.88
CA THR A 176 19.43 -10.19 -7.97
C THR A 176 18.12 -10.09 -7.18
N ASN A 177 16.99 -10.28 -7.88
CA ASN A 177 15.69 -10.49 -7.25
C ASN A 177 15.65 -11.87 -6.58
N THR A 178 15.40 -11.91 -5.27
CA THR A 178 15.31 -13.17 -4.51
C THR A 178 13.86 -13.63 -4.26
N GLY A 179 12.88 -12.90 -4.80
CA GLY A 179 11.44 -13.16 -4.67
C GLY A 179 10.79 -12.42 -3.52
N SER A 180 9.47 -12.22 -3.61
CA SER A 180 8.64 -11.59 -2.56
C SER A 180 9.20 -10.28 -2.01
N GLY A 181 9.68 -9.38 -2.89
CA GLY A 181 10.30 -8.11 -2.53
C GLY A 181 11.74 -8.21 -2.03
N GLY A 182 12.26 -9.42 -1.85
CA GLY A 182 13.65 -9.66 -1.44
C GLY A 182 14.63 -9.37 -2.56
N TYR A 183 15.81 -8.87 -2.19
CA TYR A 183 16.91 -8.61 -3.12
C TYR A 183 18.28 -8.94 -2.52
N LYS A 184 19.24 -9.16 -3.42
CA LYS A 184 20.67 -9.18 -3.13
C LYS A 184 21.37 -8.25 -4.12
N TYR A 185 22.19 -7.34 -3.63
CA TYR A 185 23.08 -6.52 -4.42
C TYR A 185 24.52 -6.92 -4.15
N GLU A 186 25.28 -7.31 -5.19
CA GLU A 186 26.69 -7.68 -5.15
C GLU A 186 27.50 -6.57 -5.82
N LEU A 187 28.35 -5.90 -5.03
CA LEU A 187 29.19 -4.80 -5.50
C LEU A 187 30.32 -5.35 -6.38
N ASP A 188 30.52 -4.74 -7.55
CA ASP A 188 31.72 -5.02 -8.35
C ASP A 188 32.90 -4.20 -7.84
N ASN A 189 33.61 -4.77 -6.90
CA ASN A 189 34.84 -4.20 -6.34
C ASN A 189 36.02 -4.10 -7.33
N LYS A 190 35.79 -4.35 -8.64
CA LYS A 190 36.77 -4.10 -9.70
C LYS A 190 36.32 -2.97 -10.63
N ASN A 191 35.12 -2.45 -10.46
CA ASN A 191 34.63 -1.30 -11.19
C ASN A 191 35.51 -0.08 -10.89
N ALA A 192 35.96 0.62 -11.92
CA ALA A 192 36.91 1.72 -11.77
C ALA A 192 36.31 2.92 -11.02
N ASP A 193 35.01 3.17 -11.16
CA ASP A 193 34.35 4.27 -10.46
C ASP A 193 34.19 3.95 -8.95
N VAL A 194 33.98 2.67 -8.61
CA VAL A 194 33.94 2.22 -7.21
C VAL A 194 35.31 2.33 -6.56
N GLN A 195 36.36 1.85 -7.26
CA GLN A 195 37.74 1.90 -6.79
C GLN A 195 38.34 3.32 -6.81
N GLY A 196 37.69 4.26 -7.43
CA GLY A 196 38.11 5.66 -7.47
C GLY A 196 37.47 6.53 -6.39
N LEU A 197 36.65 5.96 -5.51
CA LEU A 197 36.01 6.70 -4.43
C LEU A 197 37.00 6.97 -3.29
N ASP A 198 37.13 8.23 -2.90
CA ASP A 198 37.82 8.58 -1.67
C ASP A 198 36.97 8.25 -0.42
N ASP A 199 37.61 8.27 0.75
CA ASP A 199 36.93 7.99 2.02
C ASP A 199 35.74 8.93 2.25
N GLY A 200 34.55 8.35 2.34
CA GLY A 200 33.28 9.05 2.52
C GLY A 200 32.64 9.58 1.23
N GLU A 201 33.26 9.46 0.06
CA GLU A 201 32.61 9.69 -1.21
C GLU A 201 31.59 8.60 -1.51
N THR A 202 30.56 8.90 -2.33
CA THR A 202 29.46 7.96 -2.56
C THR A 202 29.06 7.89 -4.03
N LEU A 203 28.63 6.69 -4.43
CA LEU A 203 27.83 6.42 -5.64
C LEU A 203 26.47 5.90 -5.24
N GLU A 204 25.49 6.04 -6.10
CA GLU A 204 24.10 5.60 -5.85
C GLU A 204 23.59 4.69 -6.97
N GLU A 205 22.87 3.66 -6.58
CA GLU A 205 22.04 2.82 -7.45
C GLU A 205 20.58 2.97 -7.02
N THR A 206 19.68 3.03 -8.00
CA THR A 206 18.24 3.14 -7.74
C THR A 206 17.47 2.09 -8.51
N PHE A 207 16.58 1.38 -7.82
CA PHE A 207 15.73 0.33 -8.38
C PHE A 207 14.27 0.62 -8.02
N THR A 208 13.40 0.72 -9.01
CA THR A 208 11.95 0.91 -8.79
C THR A 208 11.27 -0.44 -8.70
N TYR A 209 10.38 -0.60 -7.74
CA TYR A 209 9.54 -1.78 -7.59
C TYR A 209 8.06 -1.42 -7.58
N THR A 210 7.22 -2.41 -7.83
CA THR A 210 5.77 -2.36 -7.74
C THR A 210 5.31 -3.37 -6.73
N MET A 211 4.41 -2.96 -5.85
CA MET A 211 3.64 -3.83 -4.97
C MET A 211 2.15 -3.74 -5.30
N LYS A 212 1.36 -4.66 -4.77
CA LYS A 212 -0.10 -4.62 -4.84
C LYS A 212 -0.72 -5.19 -3.57
N ASP A 213 -1.98 -4.86 -3.33
CA ASP A 213 -2.80 -5.46 -2.29
C ASP A 213 -3.55 -6.72 -2.74
N ALA A 214 -4.57 -7.13 -1.98
CA ALA A 214 -5.24 -8.41 -2.21
C ALA A 214 -6.23 -8.37 -3.38
N ASP A 215 -6.80 -7.24 -3.70
CA ASP A 215 -7.76 -7.08 -4.79
C ASP A 215 -7.15 -6.52 -6.08
N GLY A 216 -5.94 -5.97 -6.01
CA GLY A 216 -5.10 -5.79 -7.17
C GLY A 216 -4.61 -4.38 -7.42
N ASP A 217 -4.91 -3.42 -6.56
CA ASP A 217 -4.42 -2.06 -6.66
C ASP A 217 -2.91 -2.01 -6.47
N GLU A 218 -2.25 -1.23 -7.32
CA GLU A 218 -0.79 -1.17 -7.37
C GLU A 218 -0.25 0.18 -6.91
N ASP A 219 0.88 0.13 -6.18
CA ASP A 219 1.70 1.30 -5.90
C ASP A 219 3.18 1.02 -6.13
N THR A 220 3.98 2.08 -6.30
CA THR A 220 5.39 1.99 -6.66
C THR A 220 6.26 2.84 -5.77
N ALA A 221 7.42 2.29 -5.39
CA ALA A 221 8.46 3.03 -4.70
C ALA A 221 9.86 2.66 -5.20
N THR A 222 10.89 3.26 -4.62
CA THR A 222 12.28 3.07 -5.03
C THR A 222 13.13 2.53 -3.90
N LEU A 223 14.04 1.60 -4.23
CA LEU A 223 15.17 1.22 -3.41
C LEU A 223 16.40 1.99 -3.86
N LYS A 224 16.97 2.79 -2.96
CA LYS A 224 18.26 3.46 -3.16
C LYS A 224 19.36 2.73 -2.40
N ILE A 225 20.41 2.28 -3.09
CA ILE A 225 21.61 1.70 -2.50
C ILE A 225 22.75 2.71 -2.62
N THR A 226 23.29 3.14 -1.46
CA THR A 226 24.43 4.05 -1.39
C THR A 226 25.72 3.24 -1.24
N ILE A 227 26.64 3.37 -2.20
CA ILE A 227 27.98 2.80 -2.16
C ILE A 227 28.91 3.85 -1.55
N THR A 228 29.63 3.52 -0.48
CA THR A 228 30.53 4.45 0.20
C THR A 228 31.97 4.01 0.01
N GLY A 229 32.81 4.90 -0.49
CA GLY A 229 34.24 4.69 -0.66
C GLY A 229 34.98 4.52 0.66
N THR A 230 36.09 3.85 0.60
CA THR A 230 37.05 3.67 1.70
C THR A 230 38.44 4.05 1.20
N ASN A 231 39.33 4.48 2.13
CA ASN A 231 40.69 4.87 1.76
C ASN A 231 41.49 3.68 1.24
N ASP A 232 41.99 3.76 0.03
CA ASP A 232 42.85 2.76 -0.57
C ASP A 232 44.33 2.88 -0.12
N VAL A 233 44.97 1.73 -0.07
CA VAL A 233 46.42 1.68 0.21
C VAL A 233 47.17 1.94 -1.11
N PRO A 234 48.04 2.96 -1.19
CA PRO A 234 48.80 3.24 -2.40
C PRO A 234 49.76 2.08 -2.75
N GLY A 235 49.73 1.69 -4.01
CA GLY A 235 50.63 0.66 -4.56
C GLY A 235 51.92 1.29 -5.11
N LEU A 236 53.04 0.67 -4.85
CA LEU A 236 54.34 1.01 -5.46
C LEU A 236 54.88 -0.21 -6.19
N THR A 237 55.03 -0.09 -7.52
CA THR A 237 55.71 -1.10 -8.35
C THR A 237 57.01 -0.54 -8.86
N VAL A 238 58.08 -1.33 -8.78
CA VAL A 238 59.35 -1.02 -9.42
C VAL A 238 59.53 -1.94 -10.62
N ASP A 239 59.65 -1.38 -11.81
CA ASP A 239 60.04 -2.13 -13.00
C ASP A 239 61.57 -2.29 -13.00
N PRO A 240 62.10 -3.46 -12.69
CA PRO A 240 63.56 -3.65 -12.64
C PRO A 240 64.24 -3.56 -14.00
N ASP A 241 63.49 -3.66 -15.11
CA ASP A 241 64.03 -3.64 -16.48
C ASP A 241 64.00 -2.25 -17.16
N ALA A 242 63.33 -1.26 -16.55
CA ALA A 242 63.23 0.08 -17.12
C ALA A 242 64.55 0.87 -17.03
N GLY A 243 65.56 0.37 -16.33
CA GLY A 243 66.89 0.98 -16.12
C GLY A 243 68.03 0.34 -16.93
N GLY A 244 67.78 -0.70 -17.72
CA GLY A 244 68.79 -1.43 -18.45
C GLY A 244 69.16 -0.85 -19.83
N GLY A 245 69.49 0.42 -19.91
CA GLY A 245 69.91 1.06 -21.14
C GLY A 245 71.28 1.76 -20.99
N GLY A 246 72.37 1.03 -21.23
CA GLY A 246 73.62 1.65 -21.58
C GLY A 246 74.75 1.56 -20.57
N GLU A 247 75.30 0.37 -20.30
CA GLU A 247 76.69 0.28 -19.96
C GLU A 247 77.52 0.20 -21.25
N GLY A 248 78.01 1.35 -21.69
CA GLY A 248 79.01 1.44 -22.75
C GLY A 248 80.28 0.70 -22.30
N ALA A 249 80.68 -0.30 -23.10
CA ALA A 249 81.93 -0.98 -22.96
C ALA A 249 83.10 0.06 -22.98
N HIS A 250 83.72 0.28 -21.85
CA HIS A 250 84.99 0.95 -21.81
C HIS A 250 86.07 -0.02 -22.28
N ASP A 251 86.46 0.19 -23.55
CA ASP A 251 87.66 -0.36 -24.16
C ASP A 251 88.89 0.15 -23.38
N ARG A 252 89.56 -0.77 -22.66
CA ARG A 252 90.87 -0.50 -22.03
C ARG A 252 91.94 -0.66 -23.12
N GLN A 253 92.27 0.43 -23.77
CA GLN A 253 93.49 0.49 -24.52
C GLN A 253 94.68 0.47 -23.56
N GLU A 254 95.49 -0.62 -23.59
CA GLU A 254 96.84 -0.66 -23.01
C GLU A 254 97.73 0.23 -23.79
N CYS A 255 98.53 1.09 -23.09
CA CYS A 255 99.57 1.85 -23.64
C CYS A 255 100.96 1.22 -23.32
N PRO A 256 101.89 1.22 -24.21
CA PRO A 256 103.17 0.48 -24.17
C PRO A 256 104.15 0.89 -23.07
#